data_a615d638cf739439f54c33d4a2d962bb
#
_entry.id   a615d638cf739439f54c33d4a2d962bb
#
_cell.length_a   1.000
_cell.length_b   1.000
_cell.length_c   1.000
_cell.angle_alpha   90.00
_cell.angle_beta   90.00
_cell.angle_gamma   90.00
#
_symmetry.space_group_name_H-M   'P 1'
#
loop_
_entity.id
_entity.type
_entity.pdbx_description
1 polymer ?
#
loop_
_entity_poly.entity_id
_entity_poly.type
_entity_poly.pdbx_seq_one_letter_code
_entity_poly.pdbx_strand_id
1 'polypeptide(L)' 'MPLDPMPDWVLPRRREIGARIRTAREHAGLTQLQLGNLIGRDHRTIHRWEYAIRIPTLEDLLLLADAMGIPLSELVK' A
#
# COMPACT_ATOMS: atom_id res chain seq x y z
N MET A 1 -13.47 -1.69 28.26
CA MET A 1 -12.75 -2.95 28.07
C MET A 1 -11.53 -2.72 27.19
N PRO A 2 -10.35 -3.05 27.64
CA PRO A 2 -9.17 -2.87 26.81
C PRO A 2 -9.24 -3.79 25.59
N LEU A 3 -8.78 -3.28 24.46
CA LEU A 3 -8.65 -4.09 23.26
C LEU A 3 -7.46 -5.03 23.42
N ASP A 4 -7.59 -6.25 22.93
CA ASP A 4 -6.46 -7.16 22.88
C ASP A 4 -5.38 -6.57 21.98
N PRO A 5 -4.10 -6.74 22.32
CA PRO A 5 -3.02 -6.31 21.44
C PRO A 5 -3.10 -7.06 20.11
N MET A 6 -2.67 -6.41 19.04
CA MET A 6 -2.57 -7.06 17.74
C MET A 6 -1.64 -8.27 17.82
N PRO A 7 -1.98 -9.38 17.16
CA PRO A 7 -1.05 -10.51 17.06
C PRO A 7 0.30 -10.09 16.48
N ASP A 8 1.36 -10.73 16.92
CA ASP A 8 2.73 -10.39 16.53
C ASP A 8 2.97 -10.45 15.01
N TRP A 9 2.19 -11.26 14.29
CA TRP A 9 2.35 -11.41 12.85
C TRP A 9 1.74 -10.25 12.03
N VAL A 10 0.88 -9.41 12.64
CA VAL A 10 0.16 -8.36 11.91
C VAL A 10 1.09 -7.27 11.41
N LEU A 11 1.96 -6.74 12.25
CA LEU A 11 2.86 -5.66 11.85
C LEU A 11 3.86 -6.09 10.76
N PRO A 12 4.53 -7.25 10.87
CA PRO A 12 5.35 -7.74 9.77
C PRO A 12 4.56 -7.92 8.47
N ARG A 13 3.31 -8.35 8.56
CA ARG A 13 2.44 -8.52 7.39
C ARG A 13 2.10 -7.17 6.73
N ARG A 14 1.84 -6.15 7.53
CA ARG A 14 1.62 -4.79 7.03
C ARG A 14 2.83 -4.27 6.27
N ARG A 15 4.02 -4.48 6.81
CA ARG A 15 5.28 -4.06 6.17
C ARG A 15 5.49 -4.79 4.86
N GLU A 16 5.14 -6.07 4.81
CA GLU A 16 5.23 -6.89 3.61
C GLU A 16 4.31 -6.37 2.51
N ILE A 17 3.06 -6.03 2.85
CA ILE A 17 2.11 -5.45 1.89
C ILE A 17 2.61 -4.09 1.40
N GLY A 18 3.10 -3.24 2.30
CA GLY A 18 3.70 -1.96 1.93
C GLY A 18 4.86 -2.12 0.95
N ALA A 19 5.74 -3.08 1.20
CA ALA A 19 6.86 -3.39 0.32
C ALA A 19 6.38 -3.87 -1.06
N ARG A 20 5.28 -4.60 -1.11
CA ARG A 20 4.69 -5.04 -2.39
C ARG A 20 4.11 -3.88 -3.18
N ILE A 21 3.50 -2.92 -2.51
CA ILE A 21 3.04 -1.68 -3.16
C ILE A 21 4.23 -0.97 -3.82
N ARG A 22 5.32 -0.83 -3.08
CA ARG A 22 6.54 -0.20 -3.59
C ARG A 22 7.11 -0.95 -4.79
N THR A 23 7.26 -2.26 -4.70
CA THR A 23 7.79 -3.08 -5.79
C THR A 23 6.91 -2.98 -7.03
N ALA A 24 5.60 -3.05 -6.87
CA ALA A 24 4.67 -2.92 -8.00
C ALA A 24 4.76 -1.52 -8.64
N ARG A 25 4.90 -0.48 -7.82
CA ARG A 25 5.07 0.89 -8.32
C ARG A 25 6.35 1.02 -9.14
N GLU A 26 7.45 0.49 -8.62
CA GLU A 26 8.74 0.54 -9.31
C GLU A 26 8.68 -0.23 -10.63
N HIS A 27 8.06 -1.41 -10.65
CA HIS A 27 7.86 -2.19 -11.87
C HIS A 27 6.99 -1.47 -12.89
N ALA A 28 6.03 -0.68 -12.43
CA ALA A 28 5.20 0.14 -13.31
C ALA A 28 5.93 1.40 -13.82
N GLY A 29 7.15 1.65 -13.35
CA GLY A 29 7.93 2.81 -13.75
C GLY A 29 7.41 4.12 -13.18
N LEU A 30 6.71 4.09 -12.05
CA LEU A 30 6.08 5.27 -11.45
C LEU A 30 6.87 5.76 -10.23
N THR A 31 6.95 7.08 -10.08
CA THR A 31 7.38 7.70 -8.83
C THR A 31 6.20 7.71 -7.85
N GLN A 32 6.48 7.95 -6.58
CA GLN A 32 5.42 8.13 -5.58
C GLN A 32 4.48 9.28 -5.96
N LEU A 33 5.03 10.37 -6.48
CA LEU A 33 4.24 11.51 -6.94
C LEU A 33 3.32 11.13 -8.10
N GLN A 34 3.85 10.42 -9.10
CA GLN A 34 3.07 10.01 -10.26
C GLN A 34 1.93 9.06 -9.85
N LEU A 35 2.22 8.07 -8.99
CA LEU A 35 1.20 7.16 -8.52
C LEU A 35 0.13 7.91 -7.71
N GLY A 36 0.55 8.80 -6.83
CA GLY A 36 -0.38 9.64 -6.07
C GLY A 36 -1.30 10.43 -6.97
N ASN A 37 -0.77 11.04 -8.03
CA ASN A 37 -1.56 11.83 -8.98
C ASN A 37 -2.61 10.96 -9.70
N LEU A 38 -2.27 9.70 -10.01
CA LEU A 38 -3.19 8.78 -10.68
C LEU A 38 -4.40 8.43 -9.83
N ILE A 39 -4.25 8.38 -8.52
CA ILE A 39 -5.33 7.96 -7.60
C ILE A 39 -5.85 9.09 -6.72
N GLY A 40 -5.39 10.33 -6.96
CA GLY A 40 -5.86 11.49 -6.20
C GLY A 40 -5.37 11.50 -4.76
N ARG A 41 -4.14 11.07 -4.51
CA ARG A 41 -3.50 11.06 -3.19
C ARG A 41 -2.18 11.82 -3.22
N ASP A 42 -1.82 12.41 -2.08
CA ASP A 42 -0.53 13.07 -1.90
C ASP A 42 0.60 12.02 -1.93
N HIS A 43 1.77 12.39 -2.49
CA HIS A 43 2.91 11.47 -2.57
C HIS A 43 3.40 11.02 -1.19
N ARG A 44 3.23 11.84 -0.16
CA ARG A 44 3.57 11.48 1.23
C ARG A 44 2.66 10.36 1.74
N THR A 45 1.41 10.32 1.30
CA THR A 45 0.49 9.23 1.63
C THR A 45 0.98 7.92 1.03
N ILE A 46 1.42 7.95 -0.24
CA ILE A 46 2.00 6.77 -0.89
C ILE A 46 3.23 6.28 -0.12
N HIS A 47 4.12 7.19 0.25
CA HIS A 47 5.31 6.85 1.05
C HIS A 47 4.92 6.17 2.37
N ARG A 48 3.94 6.74 3.10
CA ARG A 48 3.49 6.18 4.37
C ARG A 48 2.90 4.78 4.22
N TRP A 49 2.17 4.53 3.15
CA TRP A 49 1.63 3.19 2.87
C TRP A 49 2.75 2.20 2.56
N GLU A 50 3.74 2.60 1.77
CA GLU A 50 4.87 1.73 1.39
C GLU A 50 5.71 1.31 2.60
N TYR A 51 5.80 2.16 3.62
CA TYR A 51 6.57 1.87 4.83
C TYR A 51 5.69 1.50 6.03
N ALA A 52 4.42 1.23 5.80
CA ALA A 52 3.46 0.81 6.84
C ALA A 52 3.33 1.80 8.01
N ILE A 53 3.61 3.09 7.78
CA ILE A 53 3.38 4.16 8.75
C ILE A 53 1.88 4.46 8.84
N ARG A 54 1.20 4.40 7.70
CA ARG A 54 -0.25 4.47 7.57
C ARG A 54 -0.71 3.26 6.78
N ILE A 55 -1.97 2.88 6.98
CA ILE A 55 -2.55 1.70 6.36
C ILE A 55 -3.54 2.16 5.29
N PRO A 56 -3.39 1.71 4.04
CA PRO A 56 -4.39 2.00 3.01
C PRO A 56 -5.70 1.29 3.34
N THR A 57 -6.82 1.93 3.01
CA THR A 57 -8.13 1.27 3.08
C THR A 57 -8.24 0.25 1.95
N LEU A 58 -9.28 -0.58 1.99
CA LEU A 58 -9.54 -1.50 0.89
C LEU A 58 -9.73 -0.73 -0.43
N GLU A 59 -10.45 0.38 -0.41
CA GLU A 59 -10.65 1.21 -1.59
C GLU A 59 -9.32 1.76 -2.12
N ASP A 60 -8.44 2.18 -1.23
CA ASP A 60 -7.10 2.65 -1.62
C ASP A 60 -6.31 1.53 -2.31
N LEU A 61 -6.36 0.32 -1.78
CA LEU A 61 -5.69 -0.84 -2.39
C LEU A 61 -6.25 -1.15 -3.78
N LEU A 62 -7.56 -1.05 -3.95
CA LEU A 62 -8.20 -1.26 -5.25
C LEU A 62 -7.74 -0.20 -6.25
N LEU A 63 -7.69 1.07 -5.83
CA LEU A 63 -7.20 2.16 -6.68
C LEU A 63 -5.72 1.97 -7.06
N LEU A 64 -4.91 1.54 -6.10
CA LEU A 64 -3.49 1.27 -6.35
C LEU A 64 -3.31 0.15 -7.37
N ALA A 65 -4.00 -0.96 -7.19
CA ALA A 65 -3.92 -2.10 -8.11
C ALA A 65 -4.33 -1.70 -9.51
N ASP A 66 -5.43 -0.97 -9.64
CA ASP A 66 -5.93 -0.48 -10.93
C ASP A 66 -4.90 0.45 -11.59
N ALA A 67 -4.37 1.43 -10.85
CA ALA A 67 -3.41 2.39 -11.38
C ALA A 67 -2.11 1.71 -11.86
N MET A 68 -1.70 0.64 -11.20
CA MET A 68 -0.49 -0.10 -11.55
C MET A 68 -0.74 -1.25 -12.52
N GLY A 69 -2.00 -1.48 -12.91
CA GLY A 69 -2.35 -2.51 -13.89
C GLY A 69 -2.15 -3.93 -13.41
N ILE A 70 -2.31 -4.19 -12.10
CA ILE A 70 -2.14 -5.50 -11.51
C ILE A 70 -3.38 -5.91 -10.71
N PRO A 71 -3.62 -7.20 -10.50
CA PRO A 71 -4.71 -7.63 -9.62
C PRO A 71 -4.39 -7.32 -8.17
N LEU A 72 -5.43 -7.08 -7.36
CA LEU A 72 -5.27 -6.83 -5.92
C LEU A 72 -4.49 -7.95 -5.24
N SER A 73 -4.66 -9.19 -5.67
CA SER A 73 -3.95 -10.35 -5.11
C SER A 73 -2.43 -10.19 -5.13
N GLU A 74 -1.87 -9.43 -6.07
CA GLU A 74 -0.45 -9.17 -6.12
C GLU A 74 0.04 -8.29 -4.96
N LEU A 75 -0.85 -7.49 -4.39
CA LEU A 75 -0.51 -6.63 -3.25
C LEU A 75 -0.69 -7.34 -1.91
N VAL A 76 -1.65 -8.27 -1.83
CA VAL A 76 -2.08 -8.86 -0.54
C VAL A 76 -1.84 -10.37 -0.43
N LYS A 77 -1.16 -10.97 -1.39
CA LYS A 77 -0.86 -12.40 -1.37
C LYS A 77 0.05 -12.84 -0.21
#